data_956a918c5aa39b553faac965d1e15224
#
_entry.id   956a918c5aa39b553faac965d1e15224
#
_cell.length_a   1.000
_cell.length_b   1.000
_cell.length_c   1.000
_cell.angle_alpha   90.00
_cell.angle_beta   90.00
_cell.angle_gamma   90.00
#
_symmetry.space_group_name_H-M   'P 1'
#
loop_
_entity.id
_entity.type
_entity.pdbx_description
1 polymer ?
#
loop_
_entity_poly.entity_id
_entity_poly.type
_entity_poly.pdbx_seq_one_letter_code
_entity_poly.pdbx_strand_id
1 'polypeptide(L)'
;IYQLADQFIALANQLGQTENDIGKVGTALRYAAARYNAFEAAIKSSDLAAEKDNALAWFSNEFKEMLNENLDDHIKHPPVSNAEQPTKDDSVQVFKN
;
A
#
# COMPACT_ATOMS: atom_id res chain seq x y z
N ILE A 1 9.04 4.67 10.82
CA ILE A 1 8.39 4.11 9.65
C ILE A 1 6.89 4.20 9.72
N TYR A 2 6.31 3.87 10.85
CA TYR A 2 4.85 3.90 10.92
C TYR A 2 4.29 5.30 10.82
N GLN A 3 4.98 6.29 11.35
CA GLN A 3 4.51 7.65 11.24
C GLN A 3 4.58 8.16 9.80
N LEU A 4 5.61 7.74 9.08
CA LEU A 4 5.71 8.08 7.67
C LEU A 4 4.61 7.39 6.87
N ALA A 5 4.36 6.12 7.19
CA ALA A 5 3.30 5.39 6.51
C ALA A 5 1.96 6.06 6.74
N ASP A 6 1.73 6.56 7.95
CA ASP A 6 0.47 7.24 8.26
C ASP A 6 0.26 8.47 7.40
N GLN A 7 1.32 9.15 7.03
CA GLN A 7 1.19 10.31 6.16
C GLN A 7 0.75 9.91 4.76
N PHE A 8 1.27 8.79 4.26
CA PHE A 8 0.82 8.27 2.97
C PHE A 8 -0.63 7.81 3.04
N ILE A 9 -1.00 7.17 4.15
CA ILE A 9 -2.38 6.72 4.32
C ILE A 9 -3.34 7.92 4.39
N ALA A 10 -2.94 8.98 5.08
CA ALA A 10 -3.78 10.16 5.16
C ALA A 10 -4.03 10.75 3.78
N LEU A 11 -2.99 10.78 2.94
CA LEU A 11 -3.15 11.28 1.59
C LEU A 11 -4.04 10.35 0.78
N ALA A 12 -3.85 9.03 0.94
CA ALA A 12 -4.68 8.08 0.21
C ALA A 12 -6.14 8.23 0.60
N ASN A 13 -6.42 8.46 1.87
CA ASN A 13 -7.79 8.66 2.32
C ASN A 13 -8.40 9.93 1.72
N GLN A 14 -7.60 10.96 1.65
CA GLN A 14 -8.05 12.21 1.06
C GLN A 14 -8.36 12.03 -0.43
N LEU A 15 -7.47 11.35 -1.14
CA LEU A 15 -7.68 11.09 -2.55
C LEU A 15 -8.87 10.18 -2.77
N GLY A 16 -9.10 9.25 -1.87
CA GLY A 16 -10.24 8.36 -1.94
C GLY A 16 -11.56 9.09 -1.87
N GLN A 17 -11.62 10.15 -1.08
CA GLN A 17 -12.83 10.92 -0.99
C GLN A 17 -13.11 11.65 -2.30
N THR A 18 -12.06 12.16 -2.94
CA THR A 18 -12.21 12.86 -4.18
C THR A 18 -12.55 11.91 -5.34
N GLU A 19 -11.81 10.80 -5.43
CA GLU A 19 -12.04 9.89 -6.54
C GLU A 19 -13.25 8.98 -6.32
N ASN A 20 -13.63 8.81 -5.09
CA ASN A 20 -14.76 7.96 -4.76
C ASN A 20 -14.56 6.53 -5.27
N ASP A 21 -13.35 6.05 -5.27
CA ASP A 21 -13.02 4.71 -5.75
C ASP A 21 -11.78 4.23 -5.00
N ILE A 22 -12.01 3.45 -3.98
CA ILE A 22 -10.94 2.96 -3.12
C ILE A 22 -9.96 2.10 -3.89
N GLY A 23 -10.46 1.28 -4.80
CA GLY A 23 -9.58 0.41 -5.58
C GLY A 23 -8.64 1.19 -6.48
N LYS A 24 -9.13 2.27 -7.05
CA LYS A 24 -8.30 3.09 -7.91
C LYS A 24 -7.18 3.75 -7.11
N VAL A 25 -7.51 4.24 -5.92
CA VAL A 25 -6.50 4.84 -5.06
C VAL A 25 -5.50 3.79 -4.59
N GLY A 26 -5.98 2.60 -4.25
CA GLY A 26 -5.09 1.52 -3.85
C GLY A 26 -4.12 1.13 -4.93
N THR A 27 -4.59 1.05 -6.18
CA THR A 27 -3.71 0.73 -7.29
C THR A 27 -2.67 1.84 -7.51
N ALA A 28 -3.11 3.08 -7.43
CA ALA A 28 -2.20 4.20 -7.60
C ALA A 28 -1.13 4.21 -6.52
N LEU A 29 -1.52 3.88 -5.31
CA LEU A 29 -0.56 3.84 -4.20
C LEU A 29 0.47 2.73 -4.41
N ARG A 30 0.02 1.57 -4.86
CA ARG A 30 0.95 0.48 -5.15
C ARG A 30 1.92 0.85 -6.26
N TYR A 31 1.40 1.50 -7.30
CA TYR A 31 2.27 1.90 -8.40
C TYR A 31 3.28 2.94 -7.95
N ALA A 32 2.85 3.89 -7.13
CA ALA A 32 3.76 4.90 -6.61
C ALA A 32 4.85 4.25 -5.75
N ALA A 33 4.47 3.27 -4.94
CA ALA A 33 5.44 2.55 -4.14
C ALA A 33 6.43 1.81 -5.02
N ALA A 34 5.93 1.16 -6.07
CA ALA A 34 6.81 0.42 -6.98
C ALA A 34 7.81 1.34 -7.67
N ARG A 35 7.36 2.52 -8.09
CA ARG A 35 8.28 3.46 -8.71
C ARG A 35 9.32 3.96 -7.72
N TYR A 36 8.90 4.27 -6.52
CA TYR A 36 9.84 4.77 -5.53
C TYR A 36 10.83 3.68 -5.12
N ASN A 37 10.36 2.45 -4.98
CA ASN A 37 11.24 1.34 -4.62
C ASN A 37 12.23 1.04 -5.74
N ALA A 38 11.80 1.18 -6.98
CA ALA A 38 12.74 1.03 -8.10
C ALA A 38 13.82 2.11 -8.05
N PHE A 39 13.43 3.31 -7.69
CA PHE A 39 14.38 4.41 -7.52
C PHE A 39 15.37 4.08 -6.41
N GLU A 40 14.88 3.59 -5.28
CA GLU A 40 15.74 3.19 -4.19
C GLU A 40 16.76 2.15 -4.64
N ALA A 41 16.29 1.13 -5.36
CA ALA A 41 17.17 0.08 -5.82
C ALA A 41 18.22 0.65 -6.78
N ALA A 42 17.81 1.56 -7.63
CA ALA A 42 18.73 2.15 -8.60
C ALA A 42 19.83 2.96 -7.90
N ILE A 43 19.47 3.69 -6.87
CA ILE A 43 20.43 4.48 -6.13
C ILE A 43 21.43 3.60 -5.39
N LYS A 44 20.95 2.49 -4.85
CA LYS A 44 21.80 1.65 -4.02
C LYS A 44 22.62 0.64 -4.80
N SER A 45 22.26 0.37 -6.04
CA SER A 45 22.92 -0.68 -6.79
C SER A 45 23.91 -0.09 -7.79
N SER A 46 25.05 -0.72 -7.93
CA SER A 46 25.98 -0.31 -8.96
C SER A 46 25.69 -0.98 -10.28
N ASP A 47 24.86 -2.01 -10.29
CA ASP A 47 24.51 -2.72 -11.51
C ASP A 47 23.09 -3.23 -11.37
N LEU A 48 22.13 -2.36 -11.63
CA LEU A 48 20.75 -2.70 -11.43
C LEU A 48 20.26 -3.82 -12.33
N ALA A 49 20.79 -3.90 -13.52
CA ALA A 49 20.39 -4.97 -14.42
C ALA A 49 20.74 -6.33 -13.83
N ALA A 50 21.89 -6.45 -13.21
CA ALA A 50 22.28 -7.70 -12.60
C ALA A 50 21.51 -7.97 -11.32
N GLU A 51 21.08 -6.91 -10.62
CA GLU A 51 20.38 -7.05 -9.35
C GLU A 51 18.87 -7.11 -9.47
N LYS A 52 18.36 -6.99 -10.67
CA LYS A 52 16.93 -6.86 -10.87
C LYS A 52 16.11 -7.96 -10.21
N ASP A 53 16.48 -9.20 -10.45
CA ASP A 53 15.69 -10.31 -9.91
C ASP A 53 15.77 -10.37 -8.39
N ASN A 54 16.92 -10.05 -7.83
CA ASN A 54 17.06 -10.01 -6.38
C ASN A 54 16.21 -8.89 -5.79
N ALA A 55 16.18 -7.74 -6.43
CA ALA A 55 15.37 -6.62 -5.96
C ALA A 55 13.90 -6.96 -6.02
N LEU A 56 13.45 -7.58 -7.10
CA LEU A 56 12.07 -7.98 -7.23
C LEU A 56 11.68 -8.93 -6.10
N ALA A 57 12.52 -9.92 -5.84
CA ALA A 57 12.21 -10.89 -4.80
C ALA A 57 12.17 -10.22 -3.43
N TRP A 58 13.12 -9.37 -3.17
CA TRP A 58 13.20 -8.73 -1.86
C TRP A 58 11.98 -7.85 -1.57
N PHE A 59 11.65 -6.97 -2.51
CA PHE A 59 10.51 -6.08 -2.30
C PHE A 59 9.19 -6.84 -2.29
N SER A 60 9.06 -7.86 -3.12
CA SER A 60 7.83 -8.63 -3.16
C SER A 60 7.62 -9.40 -1.87
N ASN A 61 8.69 -9.98 -1.33
CA ASN A 61 8.57 -10.71 -0.08
C ASN A 61 8.27 -9.77 1.08
N GLU A 62 8.88 -8.61 1.11
CA GLU A 62 8.61 -7.65 2.17
C GLU A 62 7.16 -7.19 2.10
N PHE A 63 6.68 -6.89 0.90
CA PHE A 63 5.30 -6.45 0.75
C PHE A 63 4.33 -7.54 1.17
N LYS A 64 4.64 -8.77 0.81
CA LYS A 64 3.79 -9.89 1.18
C LYS A 64 3.67 -10.01 2.70
N GLU A 65 4.77 -9.86 3.41
CA GLU A 65 4.75 -9.94 4.86
C GLU A 65 3.96 -8.80 5.47
N MET A 66 4.16 -7.59 4.96
CA MET A 66 3.44 -6.44 5.47
C MET A 66 1.94 -6.56 5.20
N LEU A 67 1.58 -7.03 4.01
CA LEU A 67 0.19 -7.18 3.68
C LEU A 67 -0.46 -8.27 4.52
N ASN A 68 0.24 -9.36 4.71
CA ASN A 68 -0.28 -10.46 5.53
C ASN A 68 -0.56 -9.98 6.95
N GLU A 69 0.35 -9.23 7.52
CA GLU A 69 0.18 -8.72 8.87
C GLU A 69 -1.03 -7.80 8.96
N ASN A 70 -1.21 -6.94 7.97
CA ASN A 70 -2.32 -6.00 7.99
C ASN A 70 -3.65 -6.67 7.69
N LEU A 71 -3.66 -7.70 6.86
CA LEU A 71 -4.88 -8.47 6.65
C LEU A 71 -5.30 -9.17 7.94
N ASP A 72 -4.34 -9.74 8.65
CA ASP A 72 -4.64 -10.39 9.92
C ASP A 72 -5.21 -9.39 10.93
N ASP A 73 -4.67 -8.19 10.94
CA ASP A 73 -5.17 -7.16 11.82
C ASP A 73 -6.64 -6.83 11.51
N HIS A 74 -6.96 -6.69 10.25
CA HIS A 74 -8.34 -6.38 9.86
C HIS A 74 -9.28 -7.56 10.08
N ILE A 75 -8.77 -8.77 10.07
CA ILE A 75 -9.58 -9.92 10.42
C ILE A 75 -9.95 -9.87 11.90
N LYS A 76 -8.97 -9.51 12.75
CA LYS A 76 -9.26 -9.41 14.16
C LYS A 76 -10.06 -8.18 14.50
N HIS A 77 -9.82 -7.10 13.80
CA HIS A 77 -10.48 -5.83 14.09
C HIS A 77 -11.04 -5.27 12.79
N PRO A 78 -12.16 -5.81 12.30
CA PRO A 78 -12.67 -5.37 11.00
C PRO A 78 -12.95 -3.88 10.98
N PRO A 79 -12.63 -3.21 9.89
CA PRO A 79 -12.91 -1.80 9.80
C PRO A 79 -14.41 -1.57 9.74
N VAL A 80 -14.87 -0.48 10.32
CA VAL A 80 -16.26 -0.20 10.31
C VAL A 80 -16.56 0.41 9.01
N SER A 81 -17.53 -0.06 8.36
CA SER A 81 -17.81 0.49 7.13
C SER A 81 -18.84 1.37 7.20
N ASN A 82 -19.01 2.15 6.82
CA ASN A 82 -19.97 2.79 6.84
C ASN A 82 -20.30 3.99 6.68
N ALA A 83 -21.30 4.03 6.51
CA ALA A 83 -21.82 5.24 6.37
C ALA A 83 -21.46 6.09 7.47
N GLU A 84 -21.38 5.63 8.60
CA GLU A 84 -21.08 6.45 9.63
C GLU A 84 -19.66 6.68 9.72
N GLN A 85 -18.91 6.03 8.98
CA GLN A 85 -17.59 6.22 9.05
C GLN A 85 -17.02 6.50 7.80
N PRO A 86 -17.37 7.42 7.19
CA PRO A 86 -17.01 7.66 5.86
C PRO A 86 -15.55 7.75 5.67
N THR A 87 -14.93 8.08 6.59
CA THR A 87 -13.67 8.33 6.35
C THR A 87 -12.82 7.28 6.34
N LYS A 88 -13.12 6.42 6.67
CA LYS A 88 -12.39 5.47 6.88
C LYS A 88 -11.74 4.93 5.89
N ASP A 89 -11.09 4.70 5.58
CA ASP A 89 -10.34 4.20 4.83
C ASP A 89 -10.46 2.92 4.73
N ASP A 90 -10.91 2.34 4.46
CA ASP A 90 -11.09 1.17 4.39
C ASP A 90 -10.90 0.59 3.13
N SER A 91 -9.83 0.56 2.48
CA SER A 91 -9.56 -0.10 1.28
C SER A 91 -9.89 -1.52 1.31
N VAL A 92 -9.95 -2.07 2.44
CA VAL A 92 -10.29 -3.44 2.55
C VAL A 92 -11.63 -3.78 2.07
N GLN A 93 -12.54 -2.88 2.06
CA GLN A 93 -13.85 -3.20 1.67
C GLN A 93 -14.02 -3.58 0.25
N VAL A 94 -13.09 -3.18 -0.57
CA VAL A 94 -13.20 -3.48 -1.96
C VAL A 94 -13.22 -4.95 -2.23
N PHE A 95 -12.58 -5.72 -1.40
CA PHE A 95 -12.51 -7.14 -1.66
C PHE A 95 -13.57 -7.95 -1.03
N LYS A 96 -14.52 -7.34 -0.37
CA LYS A 96 -15.55 -8.06 0.23
C LYS A 96 -16.61 -8.39 -0.66
N ASN A 97 -16.67 -7.89 -1.73
CA ASN A 97 -17.74 -8.23 -2.60
C ASN A 97 -17.42 -9.30 -3.46
#